data_c6fcd426a61cdfafe36bc20355625b60
#
_entry.id   c6fcd426a61cdfafe36bc20355625b60
#
_cell.length_a   1.000
_cell.length_b   1.000
_cell.length_c   1.000
_cell.angle_alpha   90.00
_cell.angle_beta   90.00
_cell.angle_gamma   90.00
#
_symmetry.space_group_name_H-M   'P 1'
#
loop_
_entity.id
_entity.type
_entity.pdbx_description
1 polymer ?
#
loop_
_entity_poly.entity_id
_entity_poly.type
_entity_poly.pdbx_seq_one_letter_code
_entity_poly.pdbx_strand_id
1 'polypeptide(L)'
;MDPDIIALQEHSEWEEIDDIIQAWFPSQQWHASWTHRDLVVLSRFSIIDDASMISSNRTMAALLNTENELGKNLLVFNSHLSCCSNNEDRQQQVDEFASVWREWVLNNEGPFEIEEGTPFVHVGDFNYVGYRQQVVTIRDGDIEDENQYGNDFLPDWDSTSIIDLSPRHTHKRMGYTWRKDGSSFNPGKLDYVFYSDATIDTGKYFILNTLAMDDISLNNYELHWEDTQNASDHLPIIFDIAINN
;
A
#
# COMPACT_ATOMS: atom_id res chain seq x y z
N MET A 1 16.79 -4.02 7.86
CA MET A 1 15.55 -4.72 7.51
C MET A 1 15.80 -5.54 6.27
N ASP A 2 15.14 -6.64 6.12
CA ASP A 2 15.29 -7.55 4.96
C ASP A 2 13.87 -7.82 4.41
N PRO A 3 13.28 -6.88 3.67
CA PRO A 3 11.90 -6.99 3.17
C PRO A 3 11.80 -8.04 2.07
N ASP A 4 10.63 -8.64 1.91
CA ASP A 4 10.31 -9.52 0.79
C ASP A 4 9.56 -8.79 -0.33
N ILE A 5 8.81 -7.73 0.04
CA ILE A 5 8.01 -6.92 -0.88
C ILE A 5 8.18 -5.44 -0.51
N ILE A 6 8.28 -4.58 -1.51
CA ILE A 6 8.35 -3.12 -1.33
C ILE A 6 7.38 -2.47 -2.31
N ALA A 7 6.49 -1.63 -1.82
CA ALA A 7 5.63 -0.77 -2.63
C ALA A 7 6.17 0.67 -2.58
N LEU A 8 6.48 1.22 -3.75
CA LEU A 8 7.01 2.58 -3.89
C LEU A 8 5.99 3.47 -4.61
N GLN A 9 5.95 4.73 -4.21
CA GLN A 9 5.22 5.81 -4.85
C GLN A 9 6.18 6.92 -5.24
N GLU A 10 5.76 7.80 -6.14
CA GLU A 10 6.57 8.92 -6.68
C GLU A 10 7.81 8.48 -7.48
N HIS A 11 7.84 7.23 -7.93
CA HIS A 11 8.94 6.75 -8.76
C HIS A 11 8.52 6.73 -10.25
N SER A 12 8.95 7.72 -11.00
CA SER A 12 8.58 7.91 -12.42
C SER A 12 9.61 7.40 -13.43
N GLU A 13 10.81 7.03 -12.96
CA GLU A 13 11.95 6.65 -13.81
C GLU A 13 12.11 5.12 -13.84
N TRP A 14 11.36 4.46 -14.73
CA TRP A 14 11.42 2.99 -14.86
C TRP A 14 12.84 2.46 -15.16
N GLU A 15 13.61 3.18 -15.95
CA GLU A 15 14.96 2.80 -16.36
C GLU A 15 15.93 2.69 -15.17
N GLU A 16 15.60 3.32 -14.02
CA GLU A 16 16.40 3.27 -12.80
C GLU A 16 16.06 2.08 -11.87
N ILE A 17 14.99 1.32 -12.15
CA ILE A 17 14.54 0.24 -11.25
C ILE A 17 15.59 -0.85 -11.10
N ASP A 18 16.23 -1.25 -12.19
CA ASP A 18 17.30 -2.27 -12.14
C ASP A 18 18.51 -1.75 -11.35
N ASP A 19 18.84 -0.47 -11.48
CA ASP A 19 19.92 0.17 -10.72
C ASP A 19 19.57 0.24 -9.22
N ILE A 20 18.34 0.55 -8.87
CA ILE A 20 17.83 0.54 -7.49
C ILE A 20 17.92 -0.88 -6.90
N ILE A 21 17.42 -1.88 -7.61
CA ILE A 21 17.49 -3.29 -7.18
C ILE A 21 18.97 -3.69 -6.97
N GLN A 22 19.83 -3.39 -7.92
CA GLN A 22 21.26 -3.71 -7.82
C GLN A 22 21.95 -2.98 -6.66
N ALA A 23 21.56 -1.73 -6.39
CA ALA A 23 22.14 -0.93 -5.31
C ALA A 23 21.67 -1.40 -3.92
N TRP A 24 20.38 -1.73 -3.78
CA TRP A 24 19.81 -2.12 -2.51
C TRP A 24 20.02 -3.61 -2.19
N PHE A 25 19.99 -4.47 -3.21
CA PHE A 25 19.97 -5.92 -3.07
C PHE A 25 20.97 -6.61 -4.03
N PRO A 26 22.28 -6.30 -3.98
CA PRO A 26 23.26 -6.66 -5.01
C PRO A 26 23.48 -8.18 -5.21
N SER A 27 23.00 -9.00 -4.30
CA SER A 27 23.18 -10.48 -4.35
C SER A 27 21.87 -11.24 -4.32
N GLN A 28 20.74 -10.56 -4.50
CA GLN A 28 19.41 -11.14 -4.41
C GLN A 28 18.67 -10.98 -5.73
N GLN A 29 17.79 -11.93 -6.02
CA GLN A 29 16.89 -11.79 -7.16
C GLN A 29 15.65 -11.06 -6.71
N TRP A 30 15.32 -10.00 -7.43
CA TRP A 30 14.08 -9.23 -7.25
C TRP A 30 13.35 -9.10 -8.58
N HIS A 31 12.06 -8.98 -8.52
CA HIS A 31 11.15 -8.73 -9.63
C HIS A 31 10.49 -7.38 -9.42
N ALA A 32 10.12 -6.70 -10.50
CA ALA A 32 9.47 -5.41 -10.45
C ALA A 32 8.22 -5.39 -11.33
N SER A 33 7.14 -4.83 -10.81
CA SER A 33 5.97 -4.41 -11.58
C SER A 33 5.85 -2.91 -11.48
N TRP A 34 5.46 -2.27 -12.58
CA TRP A 34 5.40 -0.83 -12.70
C TRP A 34 4.22 -0.37 -13.57
N THR A 35 3.55 0.68 -13.15
CA THR A 35 2.55 1.37 -13.98
C THR A 35 3.12 2.65 -14.57
N HIS A 36 2.57 3.09 -15.68
CA HIS A 36 3.02 4.29 -16.41
C HIS A 36 2.92 5.61 -15.64
N ARG A 37 2.66 5.57 -14.36
CA ARG A 37 2.62 6.78 -13.55
C ARG A 37 3.84 6.87 -12.64
N ASP A 38 3.74 6.39 -11.43
CA ASP A 38 4.77 6.55 -10.41
C ASP A 38 4.67 5.47 -9.33
N LEU A 39 4.07 4.33 -9.69
CA LEU A 39 3.84 3.20 -8.79
C LEU A 39 4.73 2.02 -9.17
N VAL A 40 5.42 1.47 -8.18
CA VAL A 40 6.26 0.29 -8.34
C VAL A 40 5.99 -0.70 -7.22
N VAL A 41 5.93 -1.99 -7.55
CA VAL A 41 6.01 -3.10 -6.60
C VAL A 41 7.28 -3.89 -6.90
N LEU A 42 8.21 -3.91 -5.93
CA LEU A 42 9.37 -4.77 -5.95
C LEU A 42 9.10 -6.00 -5.09
N SER A 43 9.48 -7.17 -5.54
CA SER A 43 9.22 -8.43 -4.84
C SER A 43 10.35 -9.44 -5.04
N ARG A 44 10.66 -10.21 -4.00
CA ARG A 44 11.48 -11.42 -4.10
C ARG A 44 10.75 -12.56 -4.81
N PHE A 45 9.42 -12.51 -4.79
CA PHE A 45 8.57 -13.46 -5.47
C PHE A 45 8.35 -13.02 -6.92
N SER A 46 8.26 -13.96 -7.84
CA SER A 46 7.94 -13.63 -9.23
C SER A 46 6.52 -13.02 -9.32
N ILE A 47 6.35 -12.10 -10.25
CA ILE A 47 5.06 -11.49 -10.52
C ILE A 47 4.34 -12.35 -11.56
N ILE A 48 3.13 -12.80 -11.23
CA ILE A 48 2.28 -13.64 -12.11
C ILE A 48 1.59 -12.74 -13.12
N ASP A 49 0.98 -11.65 -12.63
CA ASP A 49 0.29 -10.67 -13.46
C ASP A 49 0.27 -9.30 -12.78
N ASP A 50 0.08 -8.24 -13.54
CA ASP A 50 -0.08 -6.89 -13.04
C ASP A 50 -0.98 -6.03 -13.94
N ALA A 51 -1.63 -5.02 -13.35
CA ALA A 51 -2.47 -4.10 -14.11
C ALA A 51 -2.71 -2.78 -13.37
N SER A 52 -3.11 -1.76 -14.11
CA SER A 52 -3.75 -0.58 -13.51
C SER A 52 -5.19 -0.90 -13.13
N MET A 53 -5.61 -0.48 -11.93
CA MET A 53 -6.94 -0.73 -11.38
C MET A 53 -7.94 0.35 -11.74
N ILE A 54 -7.49 1.56 -11.98
CA ILE A 54 -8.35 2.72 -12.23
C ILE A 54 -7.86 3.53 -13.44
N SER A 55 -8.78 4.24 -14.07
CA SER A 55 -8.54 4.98 -15.33
C SER A 55 -7.42 6.03 -15.22
N SER A 56 -7.19 6.57 -14.03
CA SER A 56 -6.14 7.54 -13.77
C SER A 56 -4.73 6.93 -13.60
N ASN A 57 -4.59 5.61 -13.59
CA ASN A 57 -3.35 4.87 -13.29
C ASN A 57 -2.75 5.20 -11.90
N ARG A 58 -3.59 5.60 -10.93
CA ARG A 58 -3.16 5.93 -9.57
C ARG A 58 -3.31 4.79 -8.57
N THR A 59 -3.74 3.65 -9.03
CA THR A 59 -3.76 2.38 -8.27
C THR A 59 -3.40 1.26 -9.22
N MET A 60 -2.44 0.45 -8.82
CA MET A 60 -2.07 -0.77 -9.52
C MET A 60 -2.35 -2.01 -8.67
N ALA A 61 -2.52 -3.14 -9.32
CA ALA A 61 -2.51 -4.47 -8.72
C ALA A 61 -1.32 -5.27 -9.23
N ALA A 62 -0.69 -6.05 -8.36
CA ALA A 62 0.33 -7.03 -8.71
C ALA A 62 0.03 -8.35 -7.99
N LEU A 63 -0.11 -9.45 -8.73
CA LEU A 63 -0.28 -10.79 -8.19
C LEU A 63 1.08 -11.48 -8.08
N LEU A 64 1.48 -11.79 -6.85
CA LEU A 64 2.77 -12.37 -6.54
C LEU A 64 2.67 -13.89 -6.35
N ASN A 65 3.62 -14.62 -6.91
CA ASN A 65 3.74 -16.08 -6.76
C ASN A 65 4.34 -16.42 -5.39
N THR A 66 3.50 -16.41 -4.37
CA THR A 66 3.86 -16.71 -2.98
C THR A 66 3.31 -18.05 -2.49
N GLU A 67 2.75 -18.87 -3.39
CA GLU A 67 2.09 -20.13 -3.02
C GLU A 67 3.01 -21.10 -2.26
N ASN A 68 4.29 -21.18 -2.65
CA ASN A 68 5.26 -22.08 -2.00
C ASN A 68 5.61 -21.64 -0.57
N GLU A 69 5.65 -20.33 -0.31
CA GLU A 69 6.09 -19.74 0.95
C GLU A 69 4.92 -19.44 1.89
N LEU A 70 3.79 -19.00 1.34
CA LEU A 70 2.63 -18.57 2.11
C LEU A 70 1.40 -19.48 1.95
N GLY A 71 1.47 -20.48 1.06
CA GLY A 71 0.34 -21.40 0.79
C GLY A 71 -0.70 -20.86 -0.20
N LYS A 72 -0.65 -19.59 -0.56
CA LYS A 72 -1.47 -18.90 -1.57
C LYS A 72 -0.67 -17.79 -2.24
N ASN A 73 -1.10 -17.40 -3.43
CA ASN A 73 -0.62 -16.19 -4.08
C ASN A 73 -1.11 -14.95 -3.34
N LEU A 74 -0.32 -13.88 -3.33
CA LEU A 74 -0.65 -12.62 -2.66
C LEU A 74 -0.92 -11.53 -3.69
N LEU A 75 -2.06 -10.86 -3.56
CA LEU A 75 -2.41 -9.69 -4.35
C LEU A 75 -2.00 -8.42 -3.60
N VAL A 76 -1.19 -7.59 -4.24
CA VAL A 76 -0.73 -6.30 -3.70
C VAL A 76 -1.33 -5.18 -4.53
N PHE A 77 -2.18 -4.36 -3.92
CA PHE A 77 -2.57 -3.07 -4.48
C PHE A 77 -1.63 -1.99 -3.98
N ASN A 78 -1.16 -1.13 -4.88
CA ASN A 78 -0.34 0.02 -4.57
C ASN A 78 -1.01 1.29 -5.12
N SER A 79 -1.22 2.29 -4.27
CA SER A 79 -1.90 3.54 -4.62
C SER A 79 -1.05 4.76 -4.39
N HIS A 80 -1.17 5.76 -5.30
CA HIS A 80 -0.75 7.13 -5.08
C HIS A 80 -1.86 8.06 -5.59
N LEU A 81 -2.81 8.37 -4.71
CA LEU A 81 -4.00 9.13 -5.08
C LEU A 81 -3.70 10.63 -5.22
N SER A 82 -4.63 11.38 -5.80
CA SER A 82 -4.49 12.81 -6.03
C SER A 82 -4.22 13.58 -4.75
N CYS A 83 -3.18 14.41 -4.72
CA CYS A 83 -2.75 15.14 -3.53
C CYS A 83 -3.56 16.41 -3.24
N CYS A 84 -3.26 17.00 -2.12
CA CYS A 84 -3.59 18.38 -1.77
C CYS A 84 -5.10 18.63 -1.64
N SER A 85 -5.65 19.68 -2.27
CA SER A 85 -7.07 20.04 -2.20
C SER A 85 -7.99 19.24 -3.14
N ASN A 86 -7.47 18.23 -3.85
CA ASN A 86 -8.20 17.45 -4.85
C ASN A 86 -9.07 16.34 -4.20
N ASN A 87 -9.95 16.74 -3.26
CA ASN A 87 -10.80 15.78 -2.55
C ASN A 87 -11.78 15.06 -3.47
N GLU A 88 -12.33 15.77 -4.45
CA GLU A 88 -13.27 15.21 -5.43
C GLU A 88 -12.59 14.15 -6.31
N ASP A 89 -11.40 14.45 -6.82
CA ASP A 89 -10.63 13.48 -7.62
C ASP A 89 -10.29 12.22 -6.81
N ARG A 90 -9.87 12.39 -5.54
CA ARG A 90 -9.61 11.24 -4.66
C ARG A 90 -10.84 10.40 -4.40
N GLN A 91 -11.99 11.04 -4.16
CA GLN A 91 -13.25 10.31 -3.96
C GLN A 91 -13.61 9.51 -5.21
N GLN A 92 -13.55 10.11 -6.38
CA GLN A 92 -13.78 9.39 -7.64
C GLN A 92 -12.81 8.21 -7.82
N GLN A 93 -11.53 8.38 -7.47
CA GLN A 93 -10.51 7.33 -7.56
C GLN A 93 -10.81 6.15 -6.63
N VAL A 94 -11.27 6.40 -5.40
CA VAL A 94 -11.63 5.31 -4.49
C VAL A 94 -12.96 4.65 -4.83
N ASP A 95 -13.94 5.41 -5.32
CA ASP A 95 -15.21 4.87 -5.81
C ASP A 95 -14.99 3.97 -7.06
N GLU A 96 -14.14 4.43 -7.99
CA GLU A 96 -13.75 3.63 -9.17
C GLU A 96 -13.04 2.33 -8.75
N PHE A 97 -12.08 2.42 -7.81
CA PHE A 97 -11.40 1.23 -7.28
C PHE A 97 -12.39 0.27 -6.63
N ALA A 98 -13.28 0.75 -5.75
CA ALA A 98 -14.27 -0.08 -5.07
C ALA A 98 -15.20 -0.78 -6.08
N SER A 99 -15.60 -0.07 -7.13
CA SER A 99 -16.41 -0.63 -8.22
C SER A 99 -15.69 -1.74 -8.98
N VAL A 100 -14.43 -1.51 -9.38
CA VAL A 100 -13.60 -2.50 -10.09
C VAL A 100 -13.37 -3.73 -9.22
N TRP A 101 -13.03 -3.52 -7.92
CA TRP A 101 -12.83 -4.61 -6.98
C TRP A 101 -14.10 -5.43 -6.75
N ARG A 102 -15.26 -4.80 -6.63
CA ARG A 102 -16.56 -5.48 -6.56
C ARG A 102 -16.80 -6.39 -7.75
N GLU A 103 -16.64 -5.88 -8.97
CA GLU A 103 -16.85 -6.68 -10.19
C GLU A 103 -15.84 -7.83 -10.28
N TRP A 104 -14.62 -7.59 -9.82
CA TRP A 104 -13.61 -8.64 -9.80
C TRP A 104 -13.95 -9.77 -8.82
N VAL A 105 -14.37 -9.44 -7.59
CA VAL A 105 -14.73 -10.42 -6.57
C VAL A 105 -16.04 -11.14 -6.88
N LEU A 106 -17.08 -10.42 -7.34
CA LEU A 106 -18.41 -10.98 -7.52
C LEU A 106 -18.59 -11.68 -8.88
N ASN A 107 -17.96 -11.16 -9.92
CA ASN A 107 -18.22 -11.57 -11.30
C ASN A 107 -16.97 -12.12 -12.01
N ASN A 108 -15.82 -12.13 -11.35
CA ASN A 108 -14.50 -12.43 -11.94
C ASN A 108 -14.20 -11.53 -13.17
N GLU A 109 -14.69 -10.30 -13.12
CA GLU A 109 -14.51 -9.27 -14.17
C GLU A 109 -13.43 -8.27 -13.72
N GLY A 110 -12.22 -8.77 -13.46
CA GLY A 110 -11.04 -7.96 -13.11
C GLY A 110 -10.03 -7.88 -14.26
N PRO A 111 -8.93 -7.18 -14.05
CA PRO A 111 -7.89 -7.02 -15.08
C PRO A 111 -7.15 -8.31 -15.42
N PHE A 112 -7.13 -9.29 -14.51
CA PHE A 112 -6.57 -10.64 -14.68
C PHE A 112 -7.28 -11.63 -13.75
N GLU A 113 -6.96 -12.93 -13.88
CA GLU A 113 -7.60 -13.97 -13.06
C GLU A 113 -7.02 -14.05 -11.65
N ILE A 114 -7.88 -14.15 -10.64
CA ILE A 114 -7.52 -14.47 -9.25
C ILE A 114 -8.42 -15.59 -8.72
N GLU A 115 -7.94 -16.34 -7.74
CA GLU A 115 -8.75 -17.34 -7.05
C GLU A 115 -9.61 -16.69 -5.96
N GLU A 116 -10.77 -17.26 -5.69
CA GLU A 116 -11.60 -16.85 -4.55
C GLU A 116 -10.82 -17.02 -3.25
N GLY A 117 -10.84 -16.00 -2.39
CA GLY A 117 -10.06 -15.97 -1.17
C GLY A 117 -8.56 -15.75 -1.39
N THR A 118 -8.14 -15.16 -2.53
CA THR A 118 -6.77 -14.67 -2.70
C THR A 118 -6.47 -13.60 -1.66
N PRO A 119 -5.47 -13.81 -0.79
CA PRO A 119 -5.06 -12.80 0.19
C PRO A 119 -4.67 -11.51 -0.48
N PHE A 120 -5.07 -10.37 0.09
CA PHE A 120 -4.67 -9.09 -0.46
C PHE A 120 -4.33 -8.03 0.58
N VAL A 121 -3.41 -7.15 0.19
CA VAL A 121 -3.08 -5.92 0.89
C VAL A 121 -3.24 -4.73 -0.07
N HIS A 122 -3.72 -3.60 0.44
CA HIS A 122 -3.81 -2.35 -0.31
C HIS A 122 -3.01 -1.27 0.42
N VAL A 123 -1.90 -0.88 -0.15
CA VAL A 123 -0.91 0.01 0.46
C VAL A 123 -0.68 1.25 -0.41
N GLY A 124 -0.05 2.27 0.17
CA GLY A 124 0.44 3.42 -0.58
C GLY A 124 0.12 4.76 0.04
N ASP A 125 0.41 5.82 -0.71
CA ASP A 125 0.04 7.19 -0.38
C ASP A 125 -1.37 7.50 -0.89
N PHE A 126 -2.33 7.43 0.00
CA PHE A 126 -3.73 7.75 -0.31
C PHE A 126 -4.03 9.25 -0.26
N ASN A 127 -3.09 10.05 0.22
CA ASN A 127 -3.25 11.50 0.33
C ASN A 127 -4.51 11.96 1.08
N TYR A 128 -5.00 11.16 2.04
CA TYR A 128 -6.21 11.48 2.80
C TYR A 128 -5.97 12.63 3.78
N VAL A 129 -6.50 13.79 3.43
CA VAL A 129 -6.33 15.03 4.21
C VAL A 129 -7.53 15.35 5.10
N GLY A 130 -8.18 14.33 5.64
CA GLY A 130 -9.28 14.46 6.61
C GLY A 130 -10.68 14.30 6.03
N TYR A 131 -10.82 13.89 4.78
CA TYR A 131 -12.11 13.56 4.18
C TYR A 131 -12.44 12.09 4.46
N ARG A 132 -13.26 11.86 5.49
CA ARG A 132 -13.52 10.52 6.04
C ARG A 132 -14.12 9.56 5.03
N GLN A 133 -14.97 10.03 4.11
CA GLN A 133 -15.65 9.19 3.12
C GLN A 133 -14.67 8.34 2.32
N GLN A 134 -13.55 8.91 1.91
CA GLN A 134 -12.52 8.20 1.14
C GLN A 134 -11.98 6.95 1.87
N VAL A 135 -11.77 7.05 3.19
CA VAL A 135 -11.36 5.90 4.02
C VAL A 135 -12.49 4.88 4.14
N VAL A 136 -13.73 5.35 4.28
CA VAL A 136 -14.92 4.50 4.42
C VAL A 136 -15.18 3.74 3.13
N THR A 137 -15.03 4.40 1.97
CA THR A 137 -15.16 3.73 0.66
C THR A 137 -14.18 2.56 0.51
N ILE A 138 -12.89 2.75 0.82
CA ILE A 138 -11.91 1.65 0.71
C ILE A 138 -12.16 0.57 1.75
N ARG A 139 -12.40 0.96 3.00
CA ARG A 139 -12.49 0.01 4.10
C ARG A 139 -13.81 -0.75 4.14
N ASP A 140 -14.91 -0.06 3.93
CA ASP A 140 -16.25 -0.57 4.13
C ASP A 140 -17.02 -0.78 2.80
N GLY A 141 -16.44 -0.33 1.67
CA GLY A 141 -17.08 -0.43 0.35
C GLY A 141 -18.27 0.52 0.15
N ASP A 142 -18.38 1.58 0.95
CA ASP A 142 -19.42 2.61 0.88
C ASP A 142 -19.06 3.61 -0.24
N ILE A 143 -19.66 3.42 -1.40
CA ILE A 143 -19.42 4.20 -2.62
C ILE A 143 -20.23 5.50 -2.55
N GLU A 144 -19.56 6.66 -2.68
CA GLU A 144 -20.24 7.96 -2.60
C GLU A 144 -21.10 8.25 -3.84
N ASP A 145 -20.61 7.96 -5.04
CA ASP A 145 -21.36 8.11 -6.29
C ASP A 145 -21.86 6.76 -6.85
N GLU A 146 -22.87 6.19 -6.20
CA GLU A 146 -23.51 4.94 -6.65
C GLU A 146 -24.15 5.04 -8.05
N ASN A 147 -24.50 6.24 -8.52
CA ASN A 147 -25.07 6.40 -9.87
C ASN A 147 -24.04 6.11 -10.95
N GLN A 148 -22.76 6.44 -10.69
CA GLN A 148 -21.68 6.24 -11.62
C GLN A 148 -20.97 4.90 -11.38
N TYR A 149 -20.73 4.52 -10.14
CA TYR A 149 -19.89 3.38 -9.77
C TYR A 149 -20.66 2.17 -9.23
N GLY A 150 -21.99 2.27 -9.11
CA GLY A 150 -22.86 1.20 -8.63
C GLY A 150 -22.93 1.09 -7.13
N ASN A 151 -23.63 0.08 -6.63
CA ASN A 151 -23.99 -0.06 -5.21
C ASN A 151 -22.79 -0.37 -4.33
N ASP A 152 -22.95 -0.11 -3.04
CA ASP A 152 -22.04 -0.52 -1.98
C ASP A 152 -21.71 -2.02 -2.01
N PHE A 153 -20.53 -2.35 -1.54
CA PHE A 153 -20.02 -3.70 -1.51
C PHE A 153 -19.01 -3.89 -0.39
N LEU A 154 -19.24 -4.82 0.50
CA LEU A 154 -18.28 -5.16 1.55
C LEU A 154 -17.04 -5.84 0.95
N PRO A 155 -15.84 -5.23 1.08
CA PRO A 155 -14.69 -5.56 0.24
C PRO A 155 -13.93 -6.83 0.64
N ASP A 156 -14.17 -7.39 1.85
CA ASP A 156 -13.48 -8.59 2.28
C ASP A 156 -14.17 -9.88 1.79
N TRP A 157 -13.42 -10.95 1.71
CA TRP A 157 -13.85 -12.26 1.23
C TRP A 157 -14.98 -12.88 2.05
N ASP A 158 -15.07 -12.55 3.33
CA ASP A 158 -16.14 -13.00 4.23
C ASP A 158 -17.34 -12.04 4.29
N SER A 159 -17.39 -11.08 3.36
CA SER A 159 -18.40 -10.03 3.30
C SER A 159 -18.42 -9.14 4.54
N THR A 160 -17.25 -8.77 5.00
CA THR A 160 -17.04 -7.75 6.04
C THR A 160 -16.21 -6.56 5.51
N SER A 161 -15.97 -5.59 6.37
CA SER A 161 -15.01 -4.52 6.10
C SER A 161 -13.59 -5.04 6.20
N ILE A 162 -12.68 -4.51 5.38
CA ILE A 162 -11.23 -4.78 5.52
C ILE A 162 -10.62 -3.95 6.66
N ILE A 163 -9.49 -4.38 7.16
CA ILE A 163 -8.80 -3.71 8.27
C ILE A 163 -7.95 -2.53 7.77
N ASP A 164 -8.10 -1.36 8.39
CA ASP A 164 -7.14 -0.25 8.34
C ASP A 164 -6.10 -0.44 9.43
N LEU A 165 -4.88 -0.84 9.07
CA LEU A 165 -3.77 -1.01 9.99
C LEU A 165 -3.38 0.35 10.59
N SER A 166 -3.24 0.38 11.91
CA SER A 166 -2.90 1.60 12.65
C SER A 166 -1.50 1.53 13.27
N PRO A 167 -0.43 1.57 12.46
CA PRO A 167 0.93 1.50 12.94
C PRO A 167 1.33 2.75 13.73
N ARG A 168 2.34 2.59 14.58
CA ARG A 168 2.92 3.69 15.35
C ARG A 168 4.40 3.81 15.07
N HIS A 169 4.93 4.99 15.30
CA HIS A 169 6.37 5.22 15.18
C HIS A 169 7.17 4.30 16.10
N THR A 170 8.36 3.96 15.63
CA THR A 170 9.42 3.43 16.50
C THR A 170 9.60 4.36 17.70
N HIS A 171 9.51 3.81 18.92
CA HIS A 171 9.71 4.51 20.21
C HIS A 171 8.71 5.65 20.55
N LYS A 172 7.72 5.97 19.70
CA LYS A 172 6.70 7.01 19.97
C LYS A 172 5.29 6.54 19.68
N ARG A 173 4.33 7.05 20.44
CA ARG A 173 2.89 6.76 20.22
C ARG A 173 2.27 7.73 19.21
N MET A 174 2.97 7.99 18.11
CA MET A 174 2.51 8.82 17.00
C MET A 174 2.22 7.94 15.79
N GLY A 175 1.33 8.38 14.91
CA GLY A 175 0.90 7.62 13.72
C GLY A 175 0.86 8.44 12.44
N TYR A 176 1.50 9.63 12.40
CA TYR A 176 1.64 10.34 11.14
C TYR A 176 2.68 9.61 10.26
N THR A 177 2.43 9.63 8.96
CA THR A 177 3.34 9.02 7.97
C THR A 177 4.01 10.07 7.09
N TRP A 178 3.47 11.30 7.08
CA TRP A 178 4.03 12.42 6.36
C TRP A 178 4.38 13.57 7.30
N ARG A 179 5.55 14.16 7.11
CA ARG A 179 6.01 15.36 7.81
C ARG A 179 7.03 16.13 6.97
N LYS A 180 6.72 17.38 6.70
CA LYS A 180 7.65 18.31 6.05
C LYS A 180 7.80 19.56 6.89
N ASP A 181 8.95 19.68 7.55
CA ASP A 181 9.25 20.85 8.37
C ASP A 181 9.35 22.11 7.48
N GLY A 182 8.64 23.16 7.87
CA GLY A 182 8.49 24.39 7.07
C GLY A 182 7.30 24.39 6.11
N SER A 183 6.55 23.29 5.99
CA SER A 183 5.25 23.26 5.31
C SER A 183 4.18 24.02 6.09
N SER A 184 3.17 24.51 5.40
CA SER A 184 1.95 25.05 6.04
C SER A 184 0.99 23.97 6.53
N PHE A 185 1.22 22.70 6.17
CA PHE A 185 0.42 21.55 6.59
C PHE A 185 1.02 20.90 7.83
N ASN A 186 0.14 20.46 8.73
CA ASN A 186 0.55 19.66 9.88
C ASN A 186 0.95 18.24 9.45
N PRO A 187 1.83 17.55 10.20
CA PRO A 187 2.06 16.13 10.00
C PRO A 187 0.77 15.34 10.00
N GLY A 188 0.60 14.43 9.03
CA GLY A 188 -0.61 13.65 8.81
C GLY A 188 -0.36 12.18 8.49
N LYS A 189 -1.38 11.34 8.69
CA LYS A 189 -1.40 9.97 8.16
C LYS A 189 -1.89 10.07 6.72
N LEU A 190 -1.00 10.01 5.74
CA LEU A 190 -1.31 10.00 4.30
C LEU A 190 -1.13 8.61 3.71
N ASP A 191 -0.21 7.82 4.27
CA ASP A 191 0.06 6.45 3.85
C ASP A 191 -0.77 5.48 4.69
N TYR A 192 -1.36 4.51 4.01
CA TYR A 192 -2.25 3.52 4.63
C TYR A 192 -1.83 2.11 4.24
N VAL A 193 -2.24 1.16 5.05
CA VAL A 193 -2.20 -0.27 4.80
C VAL A 193 -3.57 -0.82 5.16
N PHE A 194 -4.31 -1.24 4.14
CA PHE A 194 -5.54 -2.01 4.29
C PHE A 194 -5.25 -3.48 3.95
N TYR A 195 -5.96 -4.40 4.57
CA TYR A 195 -5.79 -5.83 4.26
C TYR A 195 -7.07 -6.62 4.58
N SER A 196 -7.22 -7.76 3.91
CA SER A 196 -8.28 -8.75 4.17
C SER A 196 -7.95 -9.54 5.42
N ASP A 197 -8.67 -9.35 6.53
CA ASP A 197 -8.48 -10.15 7.73
C ASP A 197 -9.16 -11.53 7.66
N ALA A 198 -10.03 -11.74 6.68
CA ALA A 198 -10.51 -13.07 6.33
C ALA A 198 -9.37 -14.00 5.87
N THR A 199 -8.28 -13.45 5.34
CA THR A 199 -7.21 -14.24 4.71
C THR A 199 -5.81 -13.95 5.26
N ILE A 200 -5.63 -12.86 6.01
CA ILE A 200 -4.33 -12.38 6.50
C ILE A 200 -4.37 -12.13 8.00
N ASP A 201 -3.40 -12.68 8.72
CA ASP A 201 -3.00 -12.25 10.05
C ASP A 201 -1.79 -11.32 9.96
N THR A 202 -1.75 -10.27 10.79
CA THR A 202 -0.60 -9.37 10.86
C THR A 202 0.32 -9.73 12.01
N GLY A 203 1.64 -9.72 11.74
CA GLY A 203 2.68 -9.86 12.74
C GLY A 203 3.07 -8.52 13.37
N LYS A 204 4.36 -8.20 13.31
CA LYS A 204 4.86 -6.90 13.78
C LYS A 204 4.62 -5.83 12.71
N TYR A 205 4.25 -4.64 13.17
CA TYR A 205 4.08 -3.49 12.29
C TYR A 205 4.43 -2.20 12.99
N PHE A 206 5.03 -1.27 12.27
CA PHE A 206 5.43 0.04 12.77
C PHE A 206 5.70 1.03 11.64
N ILE A 207 5.76 2.32 11.98
CA ILE A 207 6.28 3.37 11.12
C ILE A 207 7.74 3.58 11.53
N LEU A 208 8.68 3.39 10.60
CA LEU A 208 10.08 3.71 10.87
C LEU A 208 10.28 5.22 10.90
N ASN A 209 10.70 5.72 12.04
CA ASN A 209 11.05 7.12 12.23
C ASN A 209 12.34 7.22 13.05
N THR A 210 13.46 7.40 12.37
CA THR A 210 14.77 7.43 13.00
C THR A 210 14.95 8.63 13.94
N LEU A 211 14.28 9.77 13.67
CA LEU A 211 14.23 10.92 14.58
C LEU A 211 13.58 10.61 15.94
N ALA A 212 12.76 9.55 16.01
CA ALA A 212 12.06 9.16 17.22
C ALA A 212 12.81 8.08 18.02
N MET A 213 13.84 7.46 17.45
CA MET A 213 14.60 6.37 18.05
C MET A 213 15.64 6.90 19.06
N ASP A 214 15.97 6.07 20.03
CA ASP A 214 17.09 6.34 20.95
C ASP A 214 18.44 5.92 20.35
N ASP A 215 19.53 6.45 20.87
CA ASP A 215 20.89 6.19 20.36
C ASP A 215 21.28 4.71 20.42
N ILE A 216 20.76 3.96 21.41
CA ILE A 216 21.05 2.52 21.56
C ILE A 216 20.43 1.76 20.41
N SER A 217 19.17 2.05 20.09
CA SER A 217 18.44 1.41 18.99
C SER A 217 19.04 1.81 17.64
N LEU A 218 19.36 3.09 17.43
CA LEU A 218 20.02 3.54 16.21
C LEU A 218 21.33 2.78 15.98
N ASN A 219 22.19 2.69 17.00
CA ASN A 219 23.46 1.96 16.90
C ASN A 219 23.27 0.46 16.66
N ASN A 220 22.28 -0.19 17.31
CA ASN A 220 22.04 -1.61 17.16
C ASN A 220 21.56 -1.99 15.75
N TYR A 221 20.88 -1.07 15.07
CA TYR A 221 20.36 -1.27 13.72
C TYR A 221 21.20 -0.58 12.63
N GLU A 222 22.34 -0.01 13.00
CA GLU A 222 23.25 0.70 12.09
C GLU A 222 22.53 1.84 11.34
N LEU A 223 21.65 2.56 12.04
CA LEU A 223 20.88 3.67 11.52
C LEU A 223 21.41 5.00 12.06
N HIS A 224 21.23 6.05 11.27
CA HIS A 224 21.48 7.43 11.68
C HIS A 224 20.15 8.13 11.99
N TRP A 225 20.17 9.07 12.94
CA TRP A 225 18.94 9.74 13.38
C TRP A 225 18.21 10.56 12.28
N GLU A 226 18.93 10.97 11.23
CA GLU A 226 18.37 11.70 10.09
C GLU A 226 17.97 10.83 8.91
N ASP A 227 18.17 9.51 8.94
CA ASP A 227 18.01 8.64 7.76
C ASP A 227 16.64 8.76 7.13
N THR A 228 15.56 8.65 7.92
CA THR A 228 14.21 8.78 7.38
C THR A 228 13.90 10.17 6.84
N GLN A 229 14.40 11.22 7.47
CA GLN A 229 14.19 12.59 7.01
C GLN A 229 14.96 12.91 5.73
N ASN A 230 16.16 12.33 5.57
CA ASN A 230 16.98 12.51 4.37
C ASN A 230 16.46 11.67 3.20
N ALA A 231 15.76 10.57 3.48
CA ALA A 231 15.21 9.70 2.45
C ALA A 231 13.92 10.28 1.82
N SER A 232 12.99 10.77 2.65
CA SER A 232 11.70 11.29 2.18
C SER A 232 11.01 12.14 3.25
N ASP A 233 10.05 12.98 2.87
CA ASP A 233 9.07 13.58 3.78
C ASP A 233 7.95 12.60 4.16
N HIS A 234 7.87 11.42 3.51
CA HIS A 234 7.09 10.27 3.96
C HIS A 234 7.93 9.29 4.79
N LEU A 235 7.30 8.65 5.75
CA LEU A 235 7.91 7.65 6.62
C LEU A 235 7.47 6.25 6.18
N PRO A 236 8.39 5.29 6.00
CA PRO A 236 8.03 3.95 5.58
C PRO A 236 7.22 3.22 6.65
N ILE A 237 6.14 2.55 6.21
CA ILE A 237 5.37 1.61 7.02
C ILE A 237 5.93 0.22 6.77
N ILE A 238 6.26 -0.48 7.84
CA ILE A 238 6.75 -1.85 7.82
C ILE A 238 5.73 -2.74 8.52
N PHE A 239 5.39 -3.87 7.92
CA PHE A 239 4.50 -4.85 8.53
C PHE A 239 4.80 -6.26 8.04
N ASP A 240 4.62 -7.22 8.94
CA ASP A 240 4.71 -8.64 8.65
C ASP A 240 3.30 -9.20 8.48
N ILE A 241 3.14 -10.13 7.54
CA ILE A 241 1.88 -10.86 7.30
C ILE A 241 2.10 -12.37 7.38
N ALA A 242 1.04 -13.07 7.74
CA ALA A 242 0.90 -14.51 7.56
C ALA A 242 -0.47 -14.79 6.92
N ILE A 243 -0.53 -15.79 6.05
CA ILE A 243 -1.78 -16.17 5.41
C ILE A 243 -2.56 -17.11 6.31
N ASN A 244 -3.83 -16.85 6.53
CA ASN A 244 -4.74 -17.73 7.25
C ASN A 244 -5.05 -18.97 6.39
N ASN A 245 -4.97 -20.16 6.98
CA ASN A 245 -5.27 -21.44 6.34
C ASN A 245 -6.74 -21.85 6.52
#